data_b063ab0ec8fdeb8bf3518f10b64af394
#
_entry.id   b063ab0ec8fdeb8bf3518f10b64af394
#
_cell.length_a   1.000
_cell.length_b   1.000
_cell.length_c   1.000
_cell.angle_alpha   90.00
_cell.angle_beta   90.00
_cell.angle_gamma   90.00
#
_symmetry.space_group_name_H-M   'P 1'
#
loop_
_entity.id
_entity.type
_entity.pdbx_description
1 polymer ?
#
loop_
_entity_poly.entity_id
_entity_poly.type
_entity_poly.pdbx_seq_one_letter_code
_entity_poly.pdbx_strand_id
1 'polypeptide(L)'
;LILLTAICIGLTPCCKGEHASVLPVTAFIIEPEGDAAAVFSEKITTFRISYQDREFVLPRAVNQVVLEHKAGELSSTVILRTGPSAYLTGTGRGRYLDATPYLDIHKMAVKEKAALFIKSGDPVGGISHFVHGHITDKKTGIPMLPASVILQNRAGDCTEHSILTAALLRAAGIPARCVTGVIMAREFSGRRNVFVYHMWVEAYYGGRWILADSTRPEDVHLNRYIAFAYHSLETETPLDYIAAISSLTDMTIRRIR
;
A
#
# COMPACT_ATOMS: atom_id res chain seq x y z
N LEU A 1 -7.12 25.74 -7.10
CA LEU A 1 -6.05 26.68 -6.65
C LEU A 1 -4.99 25.86 -5.95
N ILE A 2 -3.92 25.55 -6.68
CA ILE A 2 -2.82 24.68 -6.24
C ILE A 2 -1.99 25.47 -5.22
N LEU A 3 -1.92 25.00 -3.98
CA LEU A 3 -0.98 25.50 -2.99
C LEU A 3 0.29 24.62 -3.08
N LEU A 4 1.24 25.09 -3.87
CA LEU A 4 2.63 24.62 -3.84
C LEU A 4 3.27 25.18 -2.57
N THR A 5 3.59 24.33 -1.59
CA THR A 5 4.50 24.67 -0.51
C THR A 5 5.86 24.05 -0.77
N ALA A 6 6.84 24.92 -0.83
CA ALA A 6 8.21 24.69 -1.18
C ALA A 6 8.91 23.71 -0.23
N ILE A 7 9.68 22.79 -0.83
CA ILE A 7 10.71 22.00 -0.14
C ILE A 7 11.94 22.88 0.02
N CYS A 8 12.26 23.25 1.26
CA CYS A 8 13.55 23.90 1.58
C CYS A 8 14.65 22.84 1.63
N ILE A 9 15.48 22.80 0.57
CA ILE A 9 16.81 22.20 0.62
C ILE A 9 17.77 23.25 1.20
N GLY A 10 18.47 22.85 2.23
CA GLY A 10 19.29 23.57 3.17
C GLY A 10 20.16 24.74 2.72
N LEU A 11 20.31 25.63 3.65
CA LEU A 11 21.46 26.39 4.15
C LEU A 11 20.98 27.75 4.66
N THR A 12 20.96 27.90 5.94
CA THR A 12 21.24 29.04 6.85
C THR A 12 20.18 29.15 7.96
N PRO A 13 20.57 29.45 9.20
CA PRO A 13 19.69 29.47 10.35
C PRO A 13 19.03 30.84 10.50
N CYS A 14 17.78 30.95 10.20
CA CYS A 14 16.85 31.93 10.78
C CYS A 14 15.49 31.89 10.03
N CYS A 15 14.57 31.05 10.48
CA CYS A 15 13.16 31.37 10.37
C CYS A 15 12.39 30.55 11.39
N LYS A 16 11.59 31.23 12.16
CA LYS A 16 10.66 30.71 13.17
C LYS A 16 9.73 29.68 12.51
N GLY A 17 9.52 28.58 13.23
CA GLY A 17 8.81 27.39 12.77
C GLY A 17 7.51 27.66 12.00
N GLU A 18 7.53 27.35 10.73
CA GLU A 18 6.34 27.01 9.99
C GLU A 18 6.05 25.54 10.31
N HIS A 19 4.98 25.30 11.04
CA HIS A 19 4.46 23.97 11.25
C HIS A 19 4.09 23.40 9.88
N ALA A 20 4.81 22.39 9.41
CA ALA A 20 4.33 21.55 8.32
C ALA A 20 2.92 21.12 8.71
N SER A 21 1.91 21.49 7.93
CA SER A 21 0.53 21.12 8.18
C SER A 21 0.42 19.61 8.01
N VAL A 22 0.44 18.90 9.12
CA VAL A 22 0.14 17.47 9.14
C VAL A 22 -1.30 17.31 8.68
N LEU A 23 -1.52 16.62 7.56
CA LEU A 23 -2.87 16.34 7.08
C LEU A 23 -3.67 15.65 8.20
N PRO A 24 -4.91 16.09 8.47
CA PRO A 24 -5.70 15.46 9.51
C PRO A 24 -5.94 13.98 9.15
N VAL A 25 -5.96 13.11 10.15
CA VAL A 25 -6.17 11.65 9.97
C VAL A 25 -7.44 11.35 9.17
N THR A 26 -8.44 12.24 9.23
CA THR A 26 -9.68 12.15 8.44
C THR A 26 -9.46 12.25 6.93
N ALA A 27 -8.37 12.86 6.47
CA ALA A 27 -8.04 12.92 5.04
C ALA A 27 -7.67 11.53 4.46
N PHE A 28 -7.40 10.56 5.32
CA PHE A 28 -7.05 9.18 4.91
C PHE A 28 -8.23 8.22 5.01
N ILE A 29 -9.46 8.72 5.20
CA ILE A 29 -10.66 7.90 5.40
C ILE A 29 -11.65 8.18 4.25
N ILE A 30 -12.17 7.09 3.64
CA ILE A 30 -13.31 7.14 2.73
C ILE A 30 -14.48 6.43 3.42
N GLU A 31 -15.56 7.14 3.66
CA GLU A 31 -16.79 6.53 4.16
C GLU A 31 -17.53 5.86 2.99
N PRO A 32 -17.88 4.57 3.11
CA PRO A 32 -18.61 3.89 2.05
C PRO A 32 -20.04 4.44 1.93
N GLU A 33 -20.57 4.46 0.71
CA GLU A 33 -21.98 4.74 0.50
C GLU A 33 -22.83 3.54 0.91
N GLY A 34 -23.72 3.71 1.87
CA GLY A 34 -24.61 2.68 2.39
C GLY A 34 -23.93 1.69 3.34
N ASP A 35 -24.58 0.55 3.58
CA ASP A 35 -24.06 -0.46 4.50
C ASP A 35 -22.95 -1.31 3.88
N ALA A 36 -21.76 -1.16 4.39
CA ALA A 36 -20.59 -1.96 4.01
C ALA A 36 -20.18 -2.99 5.08
N ALA A 37 -20.91 -3.13 6.18
CA ALA A 37 -20.55 -4.05 7.27
C ALA A 37 -20.49 -5.51 6.80
N ALA A 38 -21.29 -5.89 5.79
CA ALA A 38 -21.31 -7.24 5.23
C ALA A 38 -19.95 -7.66 4.61
N VAL A 39 -19.10 -6.72 4.19
CA VAL A 39 -17.73 -7.00 3.70
C VAL A 39 -16.94 -7.87 4.68
N PHE A 40 -17.18 -7.73 5.97
CA PHE A 40 -16.46 -8.49 6.99
C PHE A 40 -16.87 -9.96 7.13
N SER A 41 -18.01 -10.33 6.60
CA SER A 41 -18.52 -11.72 6.60
C SER A 41 -18.41 -12.41 5.23
N GLU A 42 -18.06 -11.65 4.19
CA GLU A 42 -17.95 -12.14 2.83
C GLU A 42 -16.54 -12.62 2.50
N LYS A 43 -16.41 -13.55 1.55
CA LYS A 43 -15.13 -13.93 0.94
C LYS A 43 -14.87 -13.18 -0.36
N ILE A 44 -15.94 -12.77 -1.05
CA ILE A 44 -15.92 -12.04 -2.31
C ILE A 44 -16.89 -10.89 -2.16
N THR A 45 -16.48 -9.69 -2.56
CA THR A 45 -17.31 -8.49 -2.51
C THR A 45 -17.25 -7.79 -3.86
N THR A 46 -18.36 -7.22 -4.28
CA THR A 46 -18.43 -6.38 -5.48
C THR A 46 -18.73 -4.94 -5.06
N PHE A 47 -17.92 -4.03 -5.55
CA PHE A 47 -18.04 -2.59 -5.30
C PHE A 47 -18.36 -1.84 -6.57
N ARG A 48 -19.16 -0.77 -6.44
CA ARG A 48 -19.19 0.35 -7.38
C ARG A 48 -18.31 1.44 -6.83
N ILE A 49 -17.36 1.90 -7.64
CA ILE A 49 -16.42 2.97 -7.30
C ILE A 49 -16.60 4.07 -8.31
N SER A 50 -16.79 5.32 -7.86
CA SER A 50 -16.82 6.50 -8.72
C SER A 50 -15.74 7.47 -8.25
N TYR A 51 -15.04 8.12 -9.18
CA TYR A 51 -13.95 9.08 -8.93
C TYR A 51 -13.84 10.09 -10.06
N GLN A 52 -13.27 11.27 -9.76
CA GLN A 52 -13.13 12.39 -10.71
C GLN A 52 -11.77 12.29 -11.45
N ASP A 53 -11.60 11.27 -12.24
CA ASP A 53 -10.48 11.11 -13.16
C ASP A 53 -10.90 10.12 -14.25
N ARG A 54 -10.91 10.55 -15.50
CA ARG A 54 -11.29 9.69 -16.62
C ARG A 54 -10.13 8.84 -17.13
N GLU A 55 -8.88 9.26 -16.86
CA GLU A 55 -7.68 8.59 -17.35
C GLU A 55 -7.17 7.53 -16.37
N PHE A 56 -7.53 7.66 -15.09
CA PHE A 56 -7.15 6.70 -14.08
C PHE A 56 -7.93 5.39 -14.24
N VAL A 57 -7.19 4.29 -14.34
CA VAL A 57 -7.74 2.94 -14.46
C VAL A 57 -7.27 2.08 -13.29
N LEU A 58 -8.21 1.54 -12.54
CA LEU A 58 -7.90 0.61 -11.45
C LEU A 58 -7.16 -0.63 -11.99
N PRO A 59 -6.02 -1.01 -11.39
CA PRO A 59 -5.25 -2.14 -11.88
C PRO A 59 -5.97 -3.46 -11.61
N ARG A 60 -5.63 -4.48 -12.40
CA ARG A 60 -5.89 -5.85 -12.01
C ARG A 60 -4.87 -6.26 -10.94
N ALA A 61 -5.33 -6.73 -9.78
CA ALA A 61 -4.50 -7.16 -8.66
C ALA A 61 -4.74 -8.61 -8.27
N VAL A 62 -3.95 -9.15 -7.34
CA VAL A 62 -4.06 -10.55 -6.88
C VAL A 62 -5.45 -10.87 -6.33
N ASN A 63 -6.12 -9.86 -5.82
CA ASN A 63 -7.40 -9.97 -5.15
C ASN A 63 -8.53 -9.22 -5.85
N GLN A 64 -8.26 -8.56 -7.01
CA GLN A 64 -9.29 -7.72 -7.65
C GLN A 64 -9.34 -7.88 -9.16
N VAL A 65 -10.57 -7.78 -9.67
CA VAL A 65 -10.89 -7.80 -11.10
C VAL A 65 -11.86 -6.68 -11.40
N VAL A 66 -11.52 -5.83 -12.37
CA VAL A 66 -12.44 -4.85 -12.94
C VAL A 66 -13.42 -5.58 -13.84
N LEU A 67 -14.71 -5.52 -13.51
CA LEU A 67 -15.78 -6.13 -14.28
C LEU A 67 -16.35 -5.19 -15.33
N GLU A 68 -16.41 -3.90 -15.01
CA GLU A 68 -16.91 -2.85 -15.88
C GLU A 68 -16.18 -1.54 -15.59
N HIS A 69 -15.87 -0.76 -16.62
CA HIS A 69 -15.33 0.58 -16.50
C HIS A 69 -16.07 1.50 -17.48
N LYS A 70 -16.70 2.53 -16.96
CA LYS A 70 -17.37 3.59 -17.72
C LYS A 70 -16.68 4.91 -17.45
N ALA A 71 -15.97 5.42 -18.45
CA ALA A 71 -15.43 6.78 -18.41
C ALA A 71 -16.50 7.77 -18.90
N GLY A 72 -16.79 8.78 -18.07
CA GLY A 72 -17.57 9.95 -18.44
C GLY A 72 -16.67 11.09 -18.89
N GLU A 73 -17.23 12.31 -19.00
CA GLU A 73 -16.45 13.49 -19.42
C GLU A 73 -15.40 13.91 -18.37
N LEU A 74 -15.77 13.89 -17.09
CA LEU A 74 -14.93 14.33 -15.97
C LEU A 74 -14.75 13.27 -14.88
N SER A 75 -15.44 12.13 -14.98
CA SER A 75 -15.44 11.11 -13.93
C SER A 75 -15.48 9.70 -14.52
N SER A 76 -15.09 8.74 -13.74
CA SER A 76 -15.19 7.32 -14.07
C SER A 76 -16.05 6.57 -13.05
N THR A 77 -16.74 5.54 -13.50
CA THR A 77 -17.43 4.58 -12.65
C THR A 77 -16.93 3.18 -12.98
N VAL A 78 -16.53 2.43 -11.94
CA VAL A 78 -15.99 1.09 -12.05
C VAL A 78 -16.82 0.12 -11.24
N ILE A 79 -17.13 -1.04 -11.80
CA ILE A 79 -17.61 -2.20 -11.06
C ILE A 79 -16.40 -3.11 -10.82
N LEU A 80 -16.05 -3.26 -9.56
CA LEU A 80 -14.88 -3.98 -9.11
C LEU A 80 -15.28 -5.16 -8.23
N ARG A 81 -14.75 -6.34 -8.51
CA ARG A 81 -14.88 -7.51 -7.63
C ARG A 81 -13.57 -7.76 -6.92
N THR A 82 -13.63 -7.90 -5.59
CA THR A 82 -12.50 -8.24 -4.72
C THR A 82 -12.71 -9.57 -4.01
N GLY A 83 -11.62 -10.23 -3.65
CA GLY A 83 -11.62 -11.54 -3.01
C GLY A 83 -10.63 -12.49 -3.68
N PRO A 84 -10.63 -13.80 -3.35
CA PRO A 84 -9.83 -14.77 -4.07
C PRO A 84 -10.17 -14.75 -5.56
N SER A 85 -9.19 -14.38 -6.39
CA SER A 85 -9.32 -14.33 -7.85
C SER A 85 -8.41 -15.37 -8.51
N ALA A 86 -8.60 -15.59 -9.82
CA ALA A 86 -7.67 -16.40 -10.57
C ALA A 86 -6.27 -15.78 -10.47
N TYR A 87 -5.30 -16.61 -10.16
CA TYR A 87 -3.93 -16.20 -9.90
C TYR A 87 -3.38 -15.33 -11.03
N LEU A 88 -2.80 -14.18 -10.66
CA LEU A 88 -1.97 -13.43 -11.58
C LEU A 88 -0.67 -14.23 -11.80
N THR A 89 -0.61 -14.97 -12.88
CA THR A 89 0.63 -15.58 -13.36
C THR A 89 1.45 -14.50 -14.05
N GLY A 90 2.68 -14.29 -13.56
CA GLY A 90 3.32 -13.03 -13.76
C GLY A 90 4.09 -12.82 -15.03
N THR A 91 3.88 -11.68 -15.65
CA THR A 91 4.85 -10.95 -16.46
C THR A 91 5.48 -9.84 -15.61
N GLY A 92 6.73 -9.46 -15.89
CA GLY A 92 7.41 -8.34 -15.23
C GLY A 92 8.05 -8.62 -13.89
N ARG A 93 8.31 -9.88 -13.55
CA ARG A 93 8.94 -10.27 -12.27
C ARG A 93 10.36 -9.71 -12.09
N GLY A 94 11.14 -9.59 -13.17
CA GLY A 94 12.56 -9.20 -13.10
C GLY A 94 12.77 -7.86 -12.41
N ARG A 95 12.05 -6.82 -12.78
CA ARG A 95 12.14 -5.48 -12.17
C ARG A 95 11.80 -5.44 -10.68
N TYR A 96 11.06 -6.41 -10.18
CA TYR A 96 10.69 -6.50 -8.76
C TYR A 96 11.67 -7.30 -7.92
N LEU A 97 12.88 -7.55 -8.42
CA LEU A 97 14.03 -8.07 -7.70
C LEU A 97 15.13 -7.01 -7.51
N ASP A 98 15.04 -5.89 -8.21
CA ASP A 98 16.09 -4.88 -8.25
C ASP A 98 16.13 -4.04 -6.96
N ALA A 99 17.32 -3.57 -6.61
CA ALA A 99 17.50 -2.57 -5.57
C ALA A 99 16.96 -1.22 -6.02
N THR A 100 16.45 -0.44 -5.09
CA THR A 100 16.01 0.94 -5.32
C THR A 100 16.52 1.83 -4.18
N PRO A 101 16.39 3.16 -4.25
CA PRO A 101 16.78 4.02 -3.15
C PRO A 101 16.11 3.68 -1.81
N TYR A 102 14.86 3.20 -1.84
CA TYR A 102 14.13 2.79 -0.63
C TYR A 102 14.28 1.29 -0.32
N LEU A 103 14.44 0.47 -1.34
CA LEU A 103 14.67 -0.97 -1.19
C LEU A 103 16.16 -1.26 -1.35
N ASP A 104 16.96 -0.83 -0.39
CA ASP A 104 18.42 -0.92 -0.38
C ASP A 104 18.92 -2.34 0.02
N ILE A 105 18.43 -3.33 -0.77
CA ILE A 105 18.60 -4.77 -0.55
C ILE A 105 20.05 -5.25 -0.46
N HIS A 106 21.00 -4.43 -0.92
CA HIS A 106 22.42 -4.75 -0.89
C HIS A 106 23.09 -4.43 0.46
N LYS A 107 22.40 -3.67 1.33
CA LYS A 107 22.91 -3.40 2.69
C LYS A 107 23.02 -4.69 3.49
N MET A 108 24.16 -4.86 4.20
CA MET A 108 24.47 -6.10 4.93
C MET A 108 23.36 -6.48 5.91
N ALA A 109 22.87 -5.53 6.70
CA ALA A 109 21.81 -5.78 7.68
C ALA A 109 20.52 -6.32 7.03
N VAL A 110 20.16 -5.83 5.83
CA VAL A 110 18.98 -6.30 5.08
C VAL A 110 19.21 -7.73 4.57
N LYS A 111 20.40 -8.01 3.99
CA LYS A 111 20.76 -9.33 3.49
C LYS A 111 20.80 -10.39 4.61
N GLU A 112 21.45 -10.08 5.72
CA GLU A 112 21.55 -10.98 6.87
C GLU A 112 20.16 -11.30 7.44
N LYS A 113 19.29 -10.28 7.53
CA LYS A 113 17.94 -10.49 8.01
C LYS A 113 17.12 -11.35 7.04
N ALA A 114 17.17 -11.07 5.75
CA ALA A 114 16.47 -11.83 4.72
C ALA A 114 16.92 -13.30 4.66
N ALA A 115 18.24 -13.56 4.87
CA ALA A 115 18.81 -14.91 4.85
C ALA A 115 18.17 -15.85 5.86
N LEU A 116 17.62 -15.34 6.96
CA LEU A 116 16.94 -16.16 7.99
C LEU A 116 15.66 -16.83 7.44
N PHE A 117 15.08 -16.29 6.37
CA PHE A 117 13.80 -16.76 5.83
C PHE A 117 13.93 -17.58 4.54
N ILE A 118 15.08 -17.56 3.86
CA ILE A 118 15.26 -18.22 2.54
C ILE A 118 14.93 -19.72 2.59
N LYS A 119 15.25 -20.40 3.70
CA LYS A 119 15.00 -21.84 3.89
C LYS A 119 13.69 -22.14 4.62
N SER A 120 12.87 -21.13 4.88
CA SER A 120 11.57 -21.31 5.51
C SER A 120 10.58 -21.96 4.52
N GLY A 121 9.68 -22.79 5.02
CA GLY A 121 8.56 -23.32 4.22
C GLY A 121 7.57 -22.24 3.76
N ASP A 122 7.51 -21.12 4.49
CA ASP A 122 6.75 -19.93 4.16
C ASP A 122 7.57 -18.64 4.37
N PRO A 123 8.43 -18.28 3.42
CA PRO A 123 9.26 -17.08 3.56
C PRO A 123 8.44 -15.78 3.49
N VAL A 124 7.32 -15.77 2.77
CA VAL A 124 6.46 -14.56 2.65
C VAL A 124 5.76 -14.28 3.97
N GLY A 125 5.11 -15.27 4.56
CA GLY A 125 4.48 -15.14 5.86
C GLY A 125 5.50 -14.87 6.97
N GLY A 126 6.62 -15.60 6.99
CA GLY A 126 7.68 -15.40 7.96
C GLY A 126 8.26 -13.98 7.97
N ILE A 127 8.51 -13.40 6.79
CA ILE A 127 8.96 -12.00 6.66
C ILE A 127 7.87 -11.04 7.12
N SER A 128 6.60 -11.27 6.74
CA SER A 128 5.48 -10.41 7.18
C SER A 128 5.34 -10.38 8.69
N HIS A 129 5.40 -11.54 9.36
CA HIS A 129 5.35 -11.62 10.83
C HIS A 129 6.57 -10.97 11.49
N PHE A 130 7.76 -11.20 10.94
CA PHE A 130 8.95 -10.53 11.44
C PHE A 130 8.81 -9.02 11.40
N VAL A 131 8.42 -8.44 10.25
CA VAL A 131 8.27 -6.99 10.10
C VAL A 131 7.21 -6.45 11.04
N HIS A 132 6.08 -7.16 11.19
CA HIS A 132 5.03 -6.82 12.15
C HIS A 132 5.55 -6.65 13.58
N GLY A 133 6.27 -7.64 14.07
CA GLY A 133 6.85 -7.62 15.42
C GLY A 133 8.07 -6.69 15.56
N HIS A 134 8.74 -6.39 14.44
CA HIS A 134 9.96 -5.58 14.45
C HIS A 134 9.66 -4.08 14.52
N ILE A 135 8.68 -3.57 13.77
CA ILE A 135 8.26 -2.17 13.80
C ILE A 135 7.31 -1.97 14.99
N THR A 136 7.86 -1.58 16.13
CA THR A 136 7.12 -1.45 17.40
C THR A 136 6.68 -0.03 17.68
N ASP A 137 7.40 0.98 17.18
CA ASP A 137 7.05 2.40 17.34
C ASP A 137 6.14 2.83 16.17
N LYS A 138 4.84 2.86 16.41
CA LYS A 138 3.82 3.18 15.39
C LYS A 138 3.72 4.69 15.21
N LYS A 139 4.50 5.22 14.28
CA LYS A 139 4.53 6.65 13.90
C LYS A 139 3.92 6.85 12.53
N THR A 140 3.03 7.82 12.42
CA THR A 140 2.46 8.27 11.14
C THR A 140 3.14 9.54 10.65
N GLY A 141 3.15 9.74 9.32
CA GLY A 141 3.61 11.00 8.72
C GLY A 141 5.13 11.22 8.76
N ILE A 142 5.91 10.16 8.94
CA ILE A 142 7.36 10.24 8.76
C ILE A 142 7.70 10.22 7.26
N PRO A 143 8.78 10.88 6.83
CA PRO A 143 9.26 10.74 5.46
C PRO A 143 9.60 9.29 5.15
N MET A 144 9.37 8.86 3.89
CA MET A 144 9.78 7.53 3.44
C MET A 144 11.28 7.32 3.68
N LEU A 145 11.63 6.22 4.32
CA LEU A 145 13.01 5.86 4.70
C LEU A 145 13.48 4.62 3.95
N PRO A 146 14.78 4.47 3.66
CA PRO A 146 15.35 3.22 3.17
C PRO A 146 15.12 2.05 4.14
N ALA A 147 14.96 0.85 3.61
CA ALA A 147 14.68 -0.36 4.40
C ALA A 147 15.72 -0.62 5.50
N SER A 148 17.01 -0.35 5.24
CA SER A 148 18.07 -0.49 6.24
C SER A 148 17.90 0.46 7.43
N VAL A 149 17.40 1.67 7.19
CA VAL A 149 17.11 2.68 8.24
C VAL A 149 15.87 2.27 9.03
N ILE A 150 14.82 1.80 8.35
CA ILE A 150 13.60 1.28 9.01
C ILE A 150 13.96 0.07 9.89
N LEU A 151 14.80 -0.83 9.39
CA LEU A 151 15.29 -2.00 10.14
C LEU A 151 16.02 -1.57 11.42
N GLN A 152 16.75 -0.46 11.41
CA GLN A 152 17.46 0.07 12.57
C GLN A 152 16.51 0.80 13.53
N ASN A 153 15.65 1.67 13.00
CA ASN A 153 14.82 2.58 13.79
C ASN A 153 13.61 1.90 14.43
N ARG A 154 13.10 0.82 13.80
CA ARG A 154 11.93 0.06 14.26
C ARG A 154 10.66 0.92 14.40
N ALA A 155 10.56 1.99 13.62
CA ALA A 155 9.47 2.95 13.65
C ALA A 155 8.84 3.11 12.27
N GLY A 156 7.51 3.31 12.22
CA GLY A 156 6.79 3.56 11.00
C GLY A 156 5.33 3.14 11.01
N ASP A 157 4.66 3.44 9.89
CA ASP A 157 3.28 3.03 9.61
C ASP A 157 3.22 1.98 8.48
N CYS A 158 2.14 1.93 7.73
CA CYS A 158 1.97 0.97 6.62
C CYS A 158 3.02 1.15 5.53
N THR A 159 3.55 2.35 5.34
CA THR A 159 4.59 2.64 4.34
C THR A 159 5.88 1.93 4.69
N GLU A 160 6.39 2.13 5.91
CA GLU A 160 7.64 1.51 6.37
C GLU A 160 7.50 -0.01 6.51
N HIS A 161 6.32 -0.51 6.93
CA HIS A 161 6.03 -1.95 6.91
C HIS A 161 6.17 -2.51 5.50
N SER A 162 5.61 -1.83 4.50
CA SER A 162 5.66 -2.29 3.11
C SER A 162 7.06 -2.20 2.51
N ILE A 163 7.79 -1.09 2.75
CA ILE A 163 9.16 -0.93 2.29
C ILE A 163 10.08 -2.02 2.87
N LEU A 164 10.03 -2.23 4.18
CA LEU A 164 10.88 -3.24 4.82
C LEU A 164 10.51 -4.65 4.36
N THR A 165 9.21 -4.96 4.23
CA THR A 165 8.75 -6.26 3.73
C THR A 165 9.21 -6.51 2.30
N ALA A 166 9.01 -5.54 1.38
CA ALA A 166 9.44 -5.68 0.00
C ALA A 166 10.96 -5.82 -0.14
N ALA A 167 11.74 -5.05 0.65
CA ALA A 167 13.19 -5.15 0.64
C ALA A 167 13.70 -6.52 1.13
N LEU A 168 13.15 -7.04 2.22
CA LEU A 168 13.52 -8.36 2.73
C LEU A 168 13.14 -9.48 1.75
N LEU A 169 11.97 -9.41 1.13
CA LEU A 169 11.55 -10.36 0.10
C LEU A 169 12.49 -10.33 -1.11
N ARG A 170 12.80 -9.13 -1.65
CA ARG A 170 13.74 -9.00 -2.77
C ARG A 170 15.15 -9.50 -2.41
N ALA A 171 15.64 -9.17 -1.22
CA ALA A 171 16.92 -9.66 -0.73
C ALA A 171 16.96 -11.19 -0.55
N ALA A 172 15.80 -11.81 -0.29
CA ALA A 172 15.62 -13.26 -0.27
C ALA A 172 15.43 -13.88 -1.68
N GLY A 173 15.50 -13.09 -2.76
CA GLY A 173 15.29 -13.54 -4.14
C GLY A 173 13.83 -13.71 -4.53
N ILE A 174 12.89 -13.15 -3.78
CA ILE A 174 11.46 -13.21 -4.04
C ILE A 174 11.02 -11.88 -4.66
N PRO A 175 10.53 -11.86 -5.93
CA PRO A 175 10.02 -10.65 -6.54
C PRO A 175 8.89 -10.04 -5.69
N ALA A 176 9.01 -8.76 -5.35
CA ALA A 176 8.05 -8.06 -4.52
C ALA A 176 7.81 -6.63 -5.00
N ARG A 177 6.57 -6.15 -4.90
CA ARG A 177 6.15 -4.80 -5.26
C ARG A 177 5.24 -4.22 -4.19
N CYS A 178 5.38 -2.93 -3.95
CA CYS A 178 4.46 -2.21 -3.09
C CYS A 178 3.17 -1.88 -3.84
N VAL A 179 2.07 -1.91 -3.12
CA VAL A 179 0.73 -1.61 -3.63
C VAL A 179 0.13 -0.53 -2.77
N THR A 180 -0.38 0.52 -3.38
CA THR A 180 -1.16 1.56 -2.72
C THR A 180 -2.64 1.40 -3.03
N GLY A 181 -3.48 1.70 -2.07
CA GLY A 181 -4.92 1.59 -2.22
C GLY A 181 -5.66 1.88 -0.92
N VAL A 182 -6.78 1.22 -0.73
CA VAL A 182 -7.55 1.30 0.52
C VAL A 182 -7.86 -0.08 1.06
N ILE A 183 -8.00 -0.13 2.39
CA ILE A 183 -8.47 -1.33 3.10
C ILE A 183 -9.73 -1.01 3.89
N MET A 184 -10.70 -1.93 3.86
CA MET A 184 -11.89 -1.85 4.70
C MET A 184 -11.54 -2.19 6.15
N ALA A 185 -11.66 -1.20 7.05
CA ALA A 185 -11.40 -1.31 8.48
C ALA A 185 -12.71 -1.35 9.27
N ARG A 186 -12.79 -2.23 10.29
CA ARG A 186 -13.94 -2.26 11.21
C ARG A 186 -14.05 -0.99 12.03
N GLU A 187 -12.89 -0.47 12.42
CA GLU A 187 -12.77 0.77 13.16
C GLU A 187 -11.44 1.44 12.85
N PHE A 188 -11.46 2.74 12.64
CA PHE A 188 -10.28 3.57 12.48
C PHE A 188 -10.59 5.01 12.94
N SER A 189 -9.80 5.53 13.88
CA SER A 189 -9.96 6.88 14.45
C SER A 189 -11.39 7.20 14.89
N GLY A 190 -12.05 6.26 15.57
CA GLY A 190 -13.40 6.40 16.08
C GLY A 190 -14.52 6.25 15.04
N ARG A 191 -14.19 6.01 13.77
CA ARG A 191 -15.17 5.71 12.72
C ARG A 191 -15.24 4.22 12.47
N ARG A 192 -16.42 3.72 12.10
CA ARG A 192 -16.66 2.28 11.90
C ARG A 192 -16.98 1.99 10.44
N ASN A 193 -16.53 0.82 9.98
CA ASN A 193 -16.80 0.30 8.64
C ASN A 193 -16.38 1.28 7.54
N VAL A 194 -15.14 1.75 7.60
CA VAL A 194 -14.59 2.75 6.69
C VAL A 194 -13.45 2.18 5.86
N PHE A 195 -13.24 2.74 4.68
CA PHE A 195 -12.02 2.51 3.91
C PHE A 195 -10.94 3.47 4.38
N VAL A 196 -9.73 2.93 4.57
CA VAL A 196 -8.56 3.70 4.99
C VAL A 196 -7.48 3.54 3.93
N TYR A 197 -6.85 4.65 3.54
CA TYR A 197 -5.67 4.59 2.66
C TYR A 197 -4.60 3.71 3.28
N HIS A 198 -4.03 2.83 2.47
CA HIS A 198 -3.15 1.79 2.95
C HIS A 198 -2.10 1.42 1.90
N MET A 199 -0.95 0.95 2.37
CA MET A 199 0.09 0.34 1.56
C MET A 199 0.36 -1.08 2.06
N TRP A 200 0.53 -2.00 1.10
CA TRP A 200 0.90 -3.41 1.36
C TRP A 200 1.86 -3.91 0.28
N VAL A 201 2.19 -5.18 0.32
CA VAL A 201 3.10 -5.82 -0.63
C VAL A 201 2.37 -6.93 -1.39
N GLU A 202 2.68 -7.08 -2.66
CA GLU A 202 2.46 -8.32 -3.40
C GLU A 202 3.81 -8.98 -3.67
N ALA A 203 3.93 -10.26 -3.34
CA ALA A 203 5.11 -11.10 -3.51
C ALA A 203 4.84 -12.22 -4.52
N TYR A 204 5.79 -12.52 -5.41
CA TYR A 204 5.67 -13.65 -6.32
C TYR A 204 6.36 -14.88 -5.74
N TYR A 205 5.57 -15.81 -5.25
CA TYR A 205 6.06 -17.04 -4.63
C TYR A 205 5.17 -18.24 -4.99
N GLY A 206 5.77 -19.42 -5.16
CA GLY A 206 5.03 -20.63 -5.52
C GLY A 206 4.28 -20.52 -6.87
N GLY A 207 4.81 -19.78 -7.85
CA GLY A 207 4.22 -19.64 -9.18
C GLY A 207 3.11 -18.58 -9.30
N ARG A 208 2.84 -17.81 -8.26
CA ARG A 208 1.75 -16.82 -8.21
C ARG A 208 2.13 -15.58 -7.41
N TRP A 209 1.41 -14.49 -7.64
CA TRP A 209 1.46 -13.32 -6.77
C TRP A 209 0.58 -13.55 -5.54
N ILE A 210 1.08 -13.15 -4.36
CA ILE A 210 0.44 -13.30 -3.04
C ILE A 210 0.41 -11.94 -2.37
N LEU A 211 -0.72 -11.54 -1.81
CA LEU A 211 -0.84 -10.35 -0.98
C LEU A 211 -0.21 -10.63 0.39
N ALA A 212 0.67 -9.72 0.82
CA ALA A 212 1.34 -9.74 2.12
C ALA A 212 1.20 -8.37 2.78
N ASP A 213 0.54 -8.33 3.93
CA ASP A 213 0.35 -7.11 4.73
C ASP A 213 0.96 -7.30 6.11
N SER A 214 2.16 -6.77 6.30
CA SER A 214 2.88 -6.89 7.56
C SER A 214 2.36 -5.97 8.68
N THR A 215 1.39 -5.10 8.40
CA THR A 215 0.70 -4.38 9.47
C THR A 215 -0.31 -5.27 10.21
N ARG A 216 -0.79 -6.34 9.55
CA ARG A 216 -1.80 -7.28 10.05
C ARG A 216 -1.65 -8.69 9.48
N PRO A 217 -0.53 -9.37 9.66
CA PRO A 217 -0.23 -10.62 8.94
C PRO A 217 -1.23 -11.74 9.22
N GLU A 218 -1.93 -11.70 10.37
CA GLU A 218 -2.95 -12.68 10.77
C GLU A 218 -4.37 -12.35 10.25
N ASP A 219 -4.62 -11.11 9.75
CA ASP A 219 -5.97 -10.64 9.35
C ASP A 219 -6.01 -10.20 7.89
N VAL A 220 -5.37 -10.94 7.01
CA VAL A 220 -5.39 -10.69 5.56
C VAL A 220 -6.65 -11.31 4.94
N HIS A 221 -7.64 -10.47 4.63
CA HIS A 221 -8.86 -10.86 3.94
C HIS A 221 -8.93 -10.17 2.59
N LEU A 222 -8.74 -10.92 1.52
CA LEU A 222 -8.55 -10.42 0.15
C LEU A 222 -9.70 -9.54 -0.37
N ASN A 223 -10.92 -9.73 0.12
CA ASN A 223 -12.07 -8.93 -0.28
C ASN A 223 -12.11 -7.53 0.33
N ARG A 224 -11.25 -7.24 1.32
CA ARG A 224 -11.19 -5.94 2.01
C ARG A 224 -10.22 -4.95 1.38
N TYR A 225 -9.37 -5.36 0.44
CA TYR A 225 -8.35 -4.54 -0.21
C TYR A 225 -8.78 -4.11 -1.60
N ILE A 226 -8.62 -2.82 -1.91
CA ILE A 226 -8.80 -2.26 -3.24
C ILE A 226 -7.50 -1.59 -3.65
N ALA A 227 -6.80 -2.16 -4.64
CA ALA A 227 -5.54 -1.64 -5.14
C ALA A 227 -5.79 -0.49 -6.14
N PHE A 228 -5.00 0.58 -6.01
CA PHE A 228 -5.04 1.72 -6.91
C PHE A 228 -3.81 1.77 -7.82
N ALA A 229 -2.63 1.49 -7.28
CA ALA A 229 -1.40 1.53 -8.05
C ALA A 229 -0.36 0.55 -7.52
N TYR A 230 0.59 0.22 -8.41
CA TYR A 230 1.80 -0.54 -8.09
C TYR A 230 3.01 0.37 -8.11
N HIS A 231 3.88 0.22 -7.11
CA HIS A 231 5.12 0.97 -7.01
C HIS A 231 6.32 0.02 -6.97
N SER A 232 7.30 0.28 -7.80
CA SER A 232 8.61 -0.37 -7.73
C SER A 232 9.53 0.32 -6.72
N LEU A 233 9.24 1.57 -6.40
CA LEU A 233 10.05 2.50 -5.61
C LEU A 233 11.42 2.79 -6.24
N GLU A 234 11.48 2.76 -7.59
CA GLU A 234 12.68 3.11 -8.36
C GLU A 234 12.79 4.61 -8.60
N THR A 235 11.69 5.20 -9.08
CA THR A 235 11.62 6.60 -9.49
C THR A 235 10.52 7.36 -8.77
N GLU A 236 9.60 6.64 -8.14
CA GLU A 236 8.50 7.25 -7.41
C GLU A 236 9.03 7.99 -6.18
N THR A 237 8.66 9.24 -6.10
CA THR A 237 8.97 10.10 -4.96
C THR A 237 7.82 10.11 -3.95
N PRO A 238 8.02 10.61 -2.72
CA PRO A 238 6.92 10.87 -1.80
C PRO A 238 5.81 11.75 -2.41
N LEU A 239 6.15 12.62 -3.37
CA LEU A 239 5.20 13.46 -4.10
C LEU A 239 4.32 12.64 -5.05
N ASP A 240 4.87 11.62 -5.72
CA ASP A 240 4.08 10.76 -6.60
C ASP A 240 3.05 9.95 -5.81
N TYR A 241 3.43 9.52 -4.61
CA TYR A 241 2.51 8.87 -3.68
C TYR A 241 1.37 9.79 -3.24
N ILE A 242 1.69 11.03 -2.87
CA ILE A 242 0.70 12.05 -2.49
C ILE A 242 -0.17 12.42 -3.70
N ALA A 243 0.42 12.55 -4.90
CA ALA A 243 -0.32 12.84 -6.13
C ALA A 243 -1.29 11.72 -6.48
N ALA A 244 -0.88 10.46 -6.37
CA ALA A 244 -1.75 9.31 -6.59
C ALA A 244 -2.93 9.27 -5.60
N ILE A 245 -2.73 9.69 -4.35
CA ILE A 245 -3.79 9.82 -3.36
C ILE A 245 -4.69 11.03 -3.66
N SER A 246 -4.13 12.17 -4.04
CA SER A 246 -4.88 13.39 -4.27
C SER A 246 -5.73 13.36 -5.56
N SER A 247 -5.34 12.57 -6.57
CA SER A 247 -6.17 12.34 -7.76
C SER A 247 -7.45 11.54 -7.45
N LEU A 248 -7.52 10.94 -6.27
CA LEU A 248 -8.65 10.15 -5.79
C LEU A 248 -9.55 10.93 -4.82
N THR A 249 -9.39 12.27 -4.71
CA THR A 249 -10.35 13.11 -3.99
C THR A 249 -11.73 12.95 -4.61
N ASP A 250 -12.77 12.96 -3.79
CA ASP A 250 -14.16 12.72 -4.16
C ASP A 250 -14.48 11.29 -4.63
N MET A 251 -13.62 10.32 -4.27
CA MET A 251 -13.93 8.91 -4.51
C MET A 251 -15.10 8.46 -3.63
N THR A 252 -16.08 7.83 -4.26
CA THR A 252 -17.16 7.13 -3.56
C THR A 252 -17.02 5.63 -3.77
N ILE A 253 -17.23 4.86 -2.71
CA ILE A 253 -17.17 3.38 -2.74
C ILE A 253 -18.48 2.84 -2.15
N ARG A 254 -19.19 2.07 -2.95
CA ARG A 254 -20.44 1.42 -2.56
C ARG A 254 -20.34 -0.08 -2.74
N ARG A 255 -20.63 -0.85 -1.67
CA ARG A 255 -20.85 -2.29 -1.80
C ARG A 255 -22.17 -2.55 -2.54
N ILE A 256 -22.16 -3.41 -3.56
CA ILE A 256 -23.36 -3.80 -4.33
C ILE A 256 -23.69 -5.28 -4.23
N ARG A 257 -22.73 -6.13 -3.89
CA ARG A 257 -22.88 -7.57 -3.61
C ARG A 257 -21.73 -8.04 -2.71
#